data_a29951b8f5b37876b746d9230ad05f99
#
_entry.id   a29951b8f5b37876b746d9230ad05f99
#
_cell.length_a   1.000
_cell.length_b   1.000
_cell.length_c   1.000
_cell.angle_alpha   90.00
_cell.angle_beta   90.00
_cell.angle_gamma   90.00
#
_symmetry.space_group_name_H-M   'P 1'
#
loop_
_entity.id
_entity.type
_entity.pdbx_description
1 polymer ?
#
loop_
_entity_poly.entity_id
_entity_poly.type
_entity_poly.pdbx_seq_one_letter_code
_entity_poly.pdbx_strand_id
1 'polypeptide(L)'
;MNRNAMVGGAVILVALALLVFSLYSPNQTPVAETGLRPLTFVTDWKAQAEHGGFYQAVANGYYADAGLDVTIRQGGPGINVPQLLAVGSVDFGMGSNSFIPLNIVAANAGAKAVMASFQKDPQVLITHPRDDVNSLEDMRGMPIMVSDATISAFWVWLRSRFGFTDDQIRKYTFNLAPFLVDESAIQQGYLSSEPYSIEKEAGFTPQVFLLADHGYPGYATFILANNSMIDAEPEIVQAFVNATIKGWVSYLYGDPSPANALIMADNPDMTADVIAQAIVKLNDYGIAMSGDAETLGLGAMTEERWKTFFDVMSASGVYETDLDWHAAYTLDFVNKGYGLDLKAELTSE
;
A
#
# COMPACT_ATOMS: atom_id res chain seq x y z
N MET A 1 -64.53 20.23 -34.92
CA MET A 1 -63.26 20.58 -34.30
C MET A 1 -62.13 20.01 -35.16
N ASN A 2 -61.32 20.85 -35.77
CA ASN A 2 -60.35 20.48 -36.81
C ASN A 2 -59.15 19.75 -36.28
N ARG A 3 -58.99 18.49 -36.65
CA ARG A 3 -57.86 17.65 -36.35
C ARG A 3 -56.49 18.21 -36.77
N ASN A 4 -56.49 19.14 -37.73
CA ASN A 4 -55.26 19.76 -38.24
C ASN A 4 -54.69 20.87 -37.32
N ALA A 5 -55.48 21.41 -36.38
CA ALA A 5 -55.00 22.42 -35.41
C ALA A 5 -54.23 21.78 -34.24
N MET A 6 -54.48 20.49 -33.92
CA MET A 6 -53.77 19.78 -32.87
C MET A 6 -52.36 19.32 -33.29
N VAL A 7 -52.15 19.01 -34.58
CA VAL A 7 -50.83 18.56 -35.08
C VAL A 7 -49.83 19.74 -35.15
N GLY A 8 -50.31 20.96 -35.50
CA GLY A 8 -49.46 22.15 -35.58
C GLY A 8 -48.91 22.58 -34.18
N GLY A 9 -49.76 22.47 -33.13
CA GLY A 9 -49.37 22.85 -31.77
C GLY A 9 -48.34 21.93 -31.15
N ALA A 10 -48.41 20.63 -31.43
CA ALA A 10 -47.47 19.67 -30.91
C ALA A 10 -46.06 19.79 -31.54
N VAL A 11 -45.98 20.10 -32.83
CA VAL A 11 -44.68 20.31 -33.52
C VAL A 11 -43.99 21.59 -33.06
N ILE A 12 -44.73 22.67 -32.79
CA ILE A 12 -44.15 23.93 -32.29
C ILE A 12 -43.65 23.78 -30.85
N LEU A 13 -44.34 23.02 -29.98
CA LEU A 13 -43.91 22.76 -28.62
C LEU A 13 -42.63 21.88 -28.56
N VAL A 14 -42.50 20.89 -29.44
CA VAL A 14 -41.29 20.05 -29.52
C VAL A 14 -40.09 20.84 -30.07
N ALA A 15 -40.33 21.74 -31.06
CA ALA A 15 -39.28 22.60 -31.60
C ALA A 15 -38.78 23.63 -30.56
N LEU A 16 -39.69 24.21 -29.75
CA LEU A 16 -39.31 25.09 -28.64
C LEU A 16 -38.57 24.37 -27.50
N ALA A 17 -38.95 23.15 -27.17
CA ALA A 17 -38.28 22.34 -26.18
C ALA A 17 -36.85 21.96 -26.61
N LEU A 18 -36.63 21.65 -27.88
CA LEU A 18 -35.31 21.37 -28.45
C LEU A 18 -34.42 22.62 -28.49
N LEU A 19 -35.00 23.80 -28.78
CA LEU A 19 -34.25 25.06 -28.78
C LEU A 19 -33.86 25.49 -27.35
N VAL A 20 -34.69 25.27 -26.35
CA VAL A 20 -34.40 25.56 -24.94
C VAL A 20 -33.35 24.59 -24.41
N PHE A 21 -33.38 23.31 -24.80
CA PHE A 21 -32.37 22.31 -24.42
C PHE A 21 -30.99 22.65 -25.01
N SER A 22 -30.95 23.19 -26.24
CA SER A 22 -29.71 23.65 -26.89
C SER A 22 -29.12 24.91 -26.26
N LEU A 23 -29.96 25.78 -25.66
CA LEU A 23 -29.53 27.00 -24.97
C LEU A 23 -29.12 26.78 -23.51
N TYR A 24 -29.50 25.61 -22.91
CA TYR A 24 -29.20 25.25 -21.55
C TYR A 24 -28.13 24.15 -21.45
N SER A 25 -27.47 23.78 -22.53
CA SER A 25 -26.24 22.94 -22.40
C SER A 25 -25.20 23.77 -21.62
N PRO A 26 -24.82 23.38 -20.41
CA PRO A 26 -23.73 24.06 -19.73
C PRO A 26 -22.52 24.01 -20.67
N ASN A 27 -21.95 25.18 -20.97
CA ASN A 27 -20.64 25.26 -21.60
C ASN A 27 -19.69 24.47 -20.73
N GLN A 28 -19.48 23.20 -21.04
CA GLN A 28 -18.32 22.49 -20.56
C GLN A 28 -17.16 23.21 -21.23
N THR A 29 -16.47 24.05 -20.49
CA THR A 29 -15.13 24.53 -20.85
C THR A 29 -14.37 23.30 -21.27
N PRO A 30 -13.78 23.20 -22.47
CA PRO A 30 -12.95 22.08 -22.81
C PRO A 30 -11.85 22.02 -21.72
N VAL A 31 -11.84 20.97 -20.90
CA VAL A 31 -10.66 20.63 -20.10
C VAL A 31 -9.57 20.47 -21.14
N ALA A 32 -8.54 21.31 -21.09
CA ALA A 32 -7.41 21.18 -21.97
C ALA A 32 -6.94 19.72 -21.82
N GLU A 33 -6.98 18.96 -22.92
CA GLU A 33 -6.37 17.63 -22.93
C GLU A 33 -4.90 17.85 -22.61
N THR A 34 -4.49 17.47 -21.41
CA THR A 34 -3.10 17.62 -20.94
C THR A 34 -2.16 16.76 -21.76
N GLY A 35 -2.68 15.89 -22.62
CA GLY A 35 -1.90 14.87 -23.35
C GLY A 35 -1.34 13.77 -22.45
N LEU A 36 -1.64 13.82 -21.12
CA LEU A 36 -1.22 12.82 -20.16
C LEU A 36 -2.15 11.61 -20.17
N ARG A 37 -1.63 10.42 -19.91
CA ARG A 37 -2.39 9.18 -19.76
C ARG A 37 -3.07 9.16 -18.38
N PRO A 38 -4.42 9.25 -18.29
CA PRO A 38 -5.11 9.17 -17.01
C PRO A 38 -5.00 7.76 -16.43
N LEU A 39 -4.68 7.66 -15.12
CA LEU A 39 -4.52 6.42 -14.39
C LEU A 39 -5.09 6.56 -12.97
N THR A 40 -5.71 5.49 -12.48
CA THR A 40 -6.16 5.39 -11.10
C THR A 40 -5.32 4.37 -10.34
N PHE A 41 -4.68 4.82 -9.26
CA PHE A 41 -3.99 3.98 -8.29
C PHE A 41 -4.77 3.93 -6.99
N VAL A 42 -5.12 2.74 -6.50
CA VAL A 42 -5.81 2.56 -5.22
C VAL A 42 -4.84 2.06 -4.15
N THR A 43 -4.83 2.71 -2.97
CA THR A 43 -4.11 2.22 -1.81
C THR A 43 -4.95 1.19 -1.04
N ASP A 44 -4.32 0.38 -0.21
CA ASP A 44 -5.00 -0.64 0.61
C ASP A 44 -5.60 -0.08 1.90
N TRP A 45 -5.16 1.11 2.31
CA TRP A 45 -5.60 1.78 3.53
C TRP A 45 -5.83 3.27 3.30
N LYS A 46 -6.31 3.98 4.35
CA LYS A 46 -6.41 5.44 4.36
C LYS A 46 -5.03 6.07 4.15
N ALA A 47 -5.01 7.29 3.60
CA ALA A 47 -3.78 8.04 3.38
C ALA A 47 -2.96 8.18 4.67
N GLN A 48 -1.68 7.87 4.58
CA GLN A 48 -0.72 7.87 5.69
C GLN A 48 0.72 7.93 5.18
N ALA A 49 1.71 8.08 6.08
CA ALA A 49 3.12 8.22 5.71
C ALA A 49 3.66 7.03 4.89
N GLU A 50 3.13 5.84 5.12
CA GLU A 50 3.47 4.60 4.40
C GLU A 50 2.97 4.59 2.94
N HIS A 51 2.26 5.63 2.53
CA HIS A 51 1.89 5.92 1.14
C HIS A 51 2.65 7.13 0.57
N GLY A 52 3.55 7.71 1.37
CA GLY A 52 4.18 9.01 1.11
C GLY A 52 4.86 9.12 -0.24
N GLY A 53 5.54 8.07 -0.70
CA GLY A 53 6.19 8.08 -2.01
C GLY A 53 5.23 8.24 -3.19
N PHE A 54 4.02 7.65 -3.10
CA PHE A 54 2.99 7.82 -4.13
C PHE A 54 2.45 9.25 -4.14
N TYR A 55 2.15 9.80 -2.95
CA TYR A 55 1.71 11.19 -2.80
C TYR A 55 2.79 12.19 -3.21
N GLN A 56 4.04 11.89 -2.94
CA GLN A 56 5.18 12.73 -3.34
C GLN A 56 5.34 12.74 -4.87
N ALA A 57 5.12 11.60 -5.52
CA ALA A 57 5.18 11.53 -6.98
C ALA A 57 4.07 12.35 -7.65
N VAL A 58 2.89 12.43 -7.03
CA VAL A 58 1.81 13.33 -7.47
C VAL A 58 2.18 14.79 -7.19
N ALA A 59 2.54 15.10 -5.94
CA ALA A 59 2.77 16.48 -5.49
C ALA A 59 3.91 17.18 -6.21
N ASN A 60 4.99 16.44 -6.50
CA ASN A 60 6.17 16.97 -7.20
C ASN A 60 6.09 16.81 -8.74
N GLY A 61 4.95 16.31 -9.26
CA GLY A 61 4.72 16.18 -10.69
C GLY A 61 5.51 15.07 -11.37
N TYR A 62 6.12 14.12 -10.62
CA TYR A 62 6.94 13.05 -11.23
C TYR A 62 6.14 12.11 -12.13
N TYR A 63 4.86 11.89 -11.84
CA TYR A 63 3.97 11.17 -12.73
C TYR A 63 3.66 12.00 -13.99
N ALA A 64 3.38 13.29 -13.85
CA ALA A 64 3.11 14.17 -14.98
C ALA A 64 4.32 14.30 -15.91
N ASP A 65 5.54 14.42 -15.36
CA ASP A 65 6.80 14.41 -16.12
C ASP A 65 7.01 13.09 -16.90
N ALA A 66 6.43 12.00 -16.39
CA ALA A 66 6.45 10.69 -17.03
C ALA A 66 5.27 10.49 -18.03
N GLY A 67 4.48 11.53 -18.31
CA GLY A 67 3.34 11.48 -19.21
C GLY A 67 2.06 10.89 -18.60
N LEU A 68 1.97 10.79 -17.27
CA LEU A 68 0.87 10.16 -16.55
C LEU A 68 0.08 11.17 -15.72
N ASP A 69 -1.26 11.07 -15.76
CA ASP A 69 -2.18 11.81 -14.88
C ASP A 69 -2.72 10.83 -13.83
N VAL A 70 -2.03 10.73 -12.70
CA VAL A 70 -2.31 9.73 -11.67
C VAL A 70 -3.23 10.29 -10.59
N THR A 71 -4.40 9.68 -10.43
CA THR A 71 -5.30 9.90 -9.31
C THR A 71 -5.11 8.82 -8.26
N ILE A 72 -4.73 9.21 -7.04
CA ILE A 72 -4.69 8.30 -5.89
C ILE A 72 -6.09 8.20 -5.29
N ARG A 73 -6.62 6.98 -5.23
CA ARG A 73 -7.83 6.64 -4.50
C ARG A 73 -7.45 5.94 -3.22
N GLN A 74 -7.67 6.59 -2.07
CA GLN A 74 -7.37 5.94 -0.79
C GLN A 74 -8.32 4.78 -0.51
N GLY A 75 -7.78 3.74 0.11
CA GLY A 75 -8.52 2.59 0.59
C GLY A 75 -9.10 2.78 1.98
N GLY A 76 -9.16 1.70 2.73
CA GLY A 76 -9.66 1.68 4.10
C GLY A 76 -10.11 0.29 4.52
N PRO A 77 -10.70 0.15 5.73
CA PRO A 77 -11.20 -1.14 6.22
C PRO A 77 -12.15 -1.80 5.22
N GLY A 78 -11.84 -3.03 4.81
CA GLY A 78 -12.69 -3.79 3.90
C GLY A 78 -12.48 -3.52 2.40
N ILE A 79 -11.51 -2.68 2.00
CA ILE A 79 -11.13 -2.55 0.60
C ILE A 79 -10.60 -3.89 0.06
N ASN A 80 -11.00 -4.27 -1.14
CA ASN A 80 -10.47 -5.44 -1.84
C ASN A 80 -9.76 -5.00 -3.12
N VAL A 81 -8.50 -4.64 -3.00
CA VAL A 81 -7.67 -4.16 -4.11
C VAL A 81 -7.56 -5.19 -5.25
N PRO A 82 -7.30 -6.49 -4.99
CA PRO A 82 -7.30 -7.50 -6.04
C PRO A 82 -8.60 -7.55 -6.85
N GLN A 83 -9.75 -7.42 -6.19
CA GLN A 83 -11.05 -7.40 -6.88
C GLN A 83 -11.21 -6.15 -7.76
N LEU A 84 -10.79 -4.97 -7.28
CA LEU A 84 -10.87 -3.73 -8.08
C LEU A 84 -10.00 -3.82 -9.33
N LEU A 85 -8.81 -4.40 -9.22
CA LEU A 85 -7.94 -4.69 -10.36
C LEU A 85 -8.59 -5.69 -11.32
N ALA A 86 -9.10 -6.81 -10.81
CA ALA A 86 -9.67 -7.88 -11.64
C ALA A 86 -10.86 -7.41 -12.48
N VAL A 87 -11.66 -6.44 -12.00
CA VAL A 87 -12.79 -5.86 -12.75
C VAL A 87 -12.41 -4.62 -13.56
N GLY A 88 -11.13 -4.23 -13.59
CA GLY A 88 -10.64 -3.05 -14.32
C GLY A 88 -11.16 -1.71 -13.78
N SER A 89 -11.53 -1.67 -12.50
CA SER A 89 -12.02 -0.45 -11.84
C SER A 89 -10.88 0.52 -11.46
N VAL A 90 -9.67 0.02 -11.45
CA VAL A 90 -8.42 0.76 -11.21
C VAL A 90 -7.32 0.19 -12.10
N ASP A 91 -6.32 1.00 -12.44
CA ASP A 91 -5.20 0.62 -13.31
C ASP A 91 -4.09 -0.05 -12.51
N PHE A 92 -3.78 0.51 -11.35
CA PHE A 92 -2.83 -0.03 -10.39
C PHE A 92 -3.44 -0.14 -9.00
N GLY A 93 -2.90 -1.04 -8.19
CA GLY A 93 -3.33 -1.20 -6.81
C GLY A 93 -2.17 -1.48 -5.87
N MET A 94 -2.35 -1.13 -4.61
CA MET A 94 -1.39 -1.45 -3.56
C MET A 94 -1.67 -2.84 -3.00
N GLY A 95 -0.64 -3.68 -2.91
CA GLY A 95 -0.67 -4.92 -2.15
C GLY A 95 0.02 -4.72 -0.80
N SER A 96 -0.66 -5.01 0.30
CA SER A 96 -0.15 -4.74 1.65
C SER A 96 1.12 -5.53 1.95
N ASN A 97 1.19 -6.80 1.53
CA ASN A 97 2.27 -7.74 1.86
C ASN A 97 2.37 -8.88 0.84
N SER A 98 3.36 -9.76 0.99
CA SER A 98 3.66 -10.85 0.06
C SER A 98 2.56 -11.90 -0.09
N PHE A 99 1.59 -11.98 0.83
CA PHE A 99 0.42 -12.86 0.66
C PHE A 99 -0.49 -12.40 -0.47
N ILE A 100 -0.62 -11.08 -0.69
CA ILE A 100 -1.58 -10.55 -1.66
C ILE A 100 -1.27 -11.03 -3.08
N PRO A 101 -0.03 -10.89 -3.64
CA PRO A 101 0.27 -11.42 -4.97
C PRO A 101 0.10 -12.95 -5.07
N LEU A 102 0.48 -13.71 -4.05
CA LEU A 102 0.30 -15.17 -4.05
C LEU A 102 -1.19 -15.57 -3.99
N ASN A 103 -2.00 -14.84 -3.22
CA ASN A 103 -3.44 -15.05 -3.19
C ASN A 103 -4.11 -14.72 -4.54
N ILE A 104 -3.60 -13.73 -5.27
CA ILE A 104 -4.03 -13.42 -6.65
C ILE A 104 -3.76 -14.61 -7.57
N VAL A 105 -2.58 -15.24 -7.46
CA VAL A 105 -2.25 -16.46 -8.23
C VAL A 105 -3.17 -17.60 -7.83
N ALA A 106 -3.33 -17.88 -6.53
CA ALA A 106 -4.19 -18.95 -6.04
C ALA A 106 -5.66 -18.78 -6.48
N ALA A 107 -6.12 -17.54 -6.60
CA ALA A 107 -7.46 -17.19 -7.09
C ALA A 107 -7.55 -17.07 -8.62
N ASN A 108 -6.43 -17.22 -9.36
CA ASN A 108 -6.35 -16.99 -10.81
C ASN A 108 -6.91 -15.62 -11.24
N ALA A 109 -6.60 -14.56 -10.48
CA ALA A 109 -7.19 -13.23 -10.66
C ALA A 109 -6.44 -12.32 -11.64
N GLY A 110 -5.37 -12.81 -12.30
CA GLY A 110 -4.76 -12.18 -13.46
C GLY A 110 -4.01 -10.85 -13.20
N ALA A 111 -3.46 -10.67 -12.01
CA ALA A 111 -2.58 -9.54 -11.68
C ALA A 111 -1.33 -10.05 -10.94
N LYS A 112 -0.29 -9.22 -10.89
CA LYS A 112 0.97 -9.53 -10.19
C LYS A 112 1.67 -8.30 -9.65
N ALA A 113 2.64 -8.51 -8.77
CA ALA A 113 3.51 -7.46 -8.27
C ALA A 113 4.54 -7.04 -9.32
N VAL A 114 4.66 -5.74 -9.54
CA VAL A 114 5.65 -5.12 -10.45
C VAL A 114 6.74 -4.35 -9.70
N MET A 115 6.53 -4.10 -8.40
CA MET A 115 7.47 -3.41 -7.51
C MET A 115 7.11 -3.71 -6.05
N ALA A 116 8.10 -3.79 -5.15
CA ALA A 116 7.92 -3.82 -3.69
C ALA A 116 8.53 -2.58 -3.05
N SER A 117 7.73 -1.59 -2.67
CA SER A 117 8.24 -0.35 -2.09
C SER A 117 8.98 -0.60 -0.77
N PHE A 118 8.55 -1.57 0.02
CA PHE A 118 9.15 -1.89 1.31
C PHE A 118 9.91 -3.22 1.27
N GLN A 119 11.17 -3.13 1.63
CA GLN A 119 12.06 -4.28 1.76
C GLN A 119 11.82 -5.08 3.04
N LYS A 120 11.33 -4.43 4.08
CA LYS A 120 10.89 -5.05 5.31
C LYS A 120 9.40 -4.81 5.49
N ASP A 121 8.65 -5.85 5.84
CA ASP A 121 7.26 -5.68 6.27
C ASP A 121 7.27 -5.00 7.65
N PRO A 122 6.64 -3.83 7.83
CA PRO A 122 6.66 -3.09 9.09
C PRO A 122 5.82 -3.69 10.22
N GLN A 123 5.35 -4.92 10.09
CA GLN A 123 4.60 -5.61 11.14
C GLN A 123 5.45 -5.84 12.38
N VAL A 124 4.90 -5.49 13.53
CA VAL A 124 5.54 -5.62 14.84
C VAL A 124 4.64 -6.36 15.84
N LEU A 125 5.26 -7.00 16.85
CA LEU A 125 4.63 -7.26 18.13
C LEU A 125 5.11 -6.21 19.13
N ILE A 126 4.19 -5.75 19.98
CA ILE A 126 4.41 -4.65 20.92
C ILE A 126 4.06 -5.12 22.31
N THR A 127 4.92 -4.79 23.30
CA THR A 127 4.67 -5.03 24.71
C THR A 127 4.83 -3.75 25.52
N HIS A 128 4.26 -3.72 26.71
CA HIS A 128 4.71 -2.76 27.73
C HIS A 128 6.19 -2.99 28.06
N PRO A 129 6.92 -1.99 28.62
CA PRO A 129 8.26 -2.20 29.14
C PRO A 129 8.27 -3.29 30.19
N ARG A 130 8.99 -4.39 29.95
CA ARG A 130 9.05 -5.57 30.82
C ARG A 130 10.34 -6.35 30.63
N ASP A 131 10.84 -6.98 31.69
CA ASP A 131 12.13 -7.68 31.68
C ASP A 131 12.03 -9.15 31.25
N ASP A 132 10.83 -9.72 31.24
CA ASP A 132 10.58 -11.15 30.95
C ASP A 132 10.30 -11.44 29.47
N VAL A 133 10.25 -10.42 28.61
CA VAL A 133 10.09 -10.57 27.16
C VAL A 133 11.22 -9.81 26.45
N ASN A 134 12.21 -10.56 25.94
CA ASN A 134 13.36 -10.02 25.22
C ASN A 134 13.45 -10.56 23.78
N SER A 135 12.62 -11.52 23.44
CA SER A 135 12.57 -12.18 22.12
C SER A 135 11.16 -12.63 21.80
N LEU A 136 10.90 -13.01 20.54
CA LEU A 136 9.61 -13.59 20.14
C LEU A 136 9.37 -14.94 20.83
N GLU A 137 10.43 -15.70 21.11
CA GLU A 137 10.36 -16.99 21.82
C GLU A 137 9.75 -16.85 23.22
N ASP A 138 10.04 -15.74 23.90
CA ASP A 138 9.54 -15.49 25.26
C ASP A 138 8.02 -15.25 25.30
N MET A 139 7.44 -14.84 24.16
CA MET A 139 5.99 -14.62 24.03
C MET A 139 5.19 -15.91 23.85
N ARG A 140 5.84 -17.08 23.77
CA ARG A 140 5.15 -18.35 23.60
C ARG A 140 4.21 -18.63 24.77
N GLY A 141 2.94 -18.92 24.43
CA GLY A 141 1.89 -19.18 25.43
C GLY A 141 1.26 -17.91 26.04
N MET A 142 1.80 -16.72 25.78
CA MET A 142 1.21 -15.46 26.24
C MET A 142 0.07 -15.03 25.33
N PRO A 143 -0.99 -14.38 25.85
CA PRO A 143 -2.05 -13.82 25.05
C PRO A 143 -1.54 -12.69 24.15
N ILE A 144 -1.90 -12.71 22.86
CA ILE A 144 -1.47 -11.71 21.87
C ILE A 144 -2.69 -11.20 21.09
N MET A 145 -2.89 -9.89 21.09
CA MET A 145 -3.96 -9.25 20.34
C MET A 145 -3.57 -9.12 18.87
N VAL A 146 -4.30 -9.82 17.99
CA VAL A 146 -4.11 -9.80 16.55
C VAL A 146 -5.44 -9.61 15.83
N SER A 147 -5.41 -8.96 14.66
CA SER A 147 -6.60 -8.79 13.81
C SER A 147 -6.96 -10.07 13.07
N ASP A 148 -8.21 -10.18 12.63
CA ASP A 148 -8.68 -11.34 11.87
C ASP A 148 -7.83 -11.55 10.57
N ALA A 149 -7.41 -10.47 9.90
CA ALA A 149 -6.55 -10.55 8.72
C ALA A 149 -5.15 -11.12 9.03
N THR A 150 -4.63 -10.87 10.22
CA THR A 150 -3.30 -11.33 10.66
C THR A 150 -3.26 -12.84 10.86
N ILE A 151 -4.37 -13.47 11.25
CA ILE A 151 -4.44 -14.91 11.53
C ILE A 151 -4.06 -15.74 10.31
N SER A 152 -4.44 -15.30 9.11
CA SER A 152 -4.06 -15.94 7.83
C SER A 152 -2.81 -15.33 7.18
N ALA A 153 -2.10 -14.45 7.88
CA ALA A 153 -0.88 -13.80 7.43
C ALA A 153 0.31 -14.15 8.33
N PHE A 154 0.98 -13.16 8.94
CA PHE A 154 2.22 -13.42 9.69
C PHE A 154 2.01 -14.31 10.93
N TRP A 155 0.80 -14.49 11.45
CA TRP A 155 0.52 -15.43 12.55
C TRP A 155 0.88 -16.86 12.16
N VAL A 156 0.66 -17.26 10.92
CA VAL A 156 1.05 -18.58 10.41
C VAL A 156 2.54 -18.78 10.51
N TRP A 157 3.34 -17.75 10.19
CA TRP A 157 4.79 -17.78 10.33
C TRP A 157 5.20 -17.85 11.80
N LEU A 158 4.58 -17.09 12.71
CA LEU A 158 4.83 -17.17 14.15
C LEU A 158 4.57 -18.58 14.68
N ARG A 159 3.49 -19.21 14.26
CA ARG A 159 3.18 -20.62 14.61
C ARG A 159 4.26 -21.57 14.13
N SER A 160 4.64 -21.49 12.87
CA SER A 160 5.61 -22.37 12.25
C SER A 160 7.01 -22.17 12.82
N ARG A 161 7.44 -20.93 13.01
CA ARG A 161 8.82 -20.58 13.36
C ARG A 161 9.07 -20.59 14.87
N PHE A 162 8.10 -20.12 15.67
CA PHE A 162 8.26 -19.91 17.12
C PHE A 162 7.36 -20.82 17.97
N GLY A 163 6.50 -21.63 17.33
CA GLY A 163 5.61 -22.55 18.04
C GLY A 163 4.47 -21.85 18.79
N PHE A 164 4.02 -20.71 18.28
CA PHE A 164 2.80 -20.04 18.77
C PHE A 164 1.59 -20.92 18.49
N THR A 165 0.51 -20.74 19.27
CA THR A 165 -0.72 -21.50 19.12
C THR A 165 -1.92 -20.57 19.05
N ASP A 166 -3.02 -21.03 18.45
CA ASP A 166 -4.22 -20.20 18.28
C ASP A 166 -4.90 -19.88 19.62
N ASP A 167 -4.59 -20.63 20.69
CA ASP A 167 -5.07 -20.34 22.06
C ASP A 167 -4.52 -19.00 22.61
N GLN A 168 -3.42 -18.50 22.07
CA GLN A 168 -2.83 -17.20 22.40
C GLN A 168 -3.61 -16.04 21.81
N ILE A 169 -4.41 -16.27 20.74
CA ILE A 169 -5.09 -15.21 20.00
C ILE A 169 -6.10 -14.48 20.87
N ARG A 170 -5.98 -13.15 20.89
CA ARG A 170 -7.01 -12.23 21.38
C ARG A 170 -7.34 -11.29 20.22
N LYS A 171 -8.62 -10.91 20.12
CA LYS A 171 -9.09 -10.08 19.01
C LYS A 171 -8.56 -8.64 19.14
N TYR A 172 -7.85 -8.16 18.12
CA TYR A 172 -7.46 -6.76 17.96
C TYR A 172 -8.41 -6.06 16.98
N THR A 173 -8.95 -4.94 17.37
CA THR A 173 -9.92 -4.15 16.58
C THR A 173 -9.39 -2.76 16.22
N PHE A 174 -8.08 -2.60 16.15
CA PHE A 174 -7.40 -1.32 15.90
C PHE A 174 -7.74 -0.24 16.97
N ASN A 175 -7.96 -0.68 18.20
CA ASN A 175 -8.20 0.15 19.37
C ASN A 175 -7.13 -0.15 20.43
N LEU A 176 -6.35 0.87 20.81
CA LEU A 176 -5.24 0.74 21.77
C LEU A 176 -5.71 0.60 23.22
N ALA A 177 -6.93 1.03 23.56
CA ALA A 177 -7.38 1.05 24.95
C ALA A 177 -7.23 -0.27 25.71
N PRO A 178 -7.50 -1.47 25.15
CA PRO A 178 -7.25 -2.72 25.86
C PRO A 178 -5.77 -2.94 26.18
N PHE A 179 -4.86 -2.57 25.26
CA PHE A 179 -3.42 -2.65 25.50
C PHE A 179 -2.97 -1.68 26.59
N LEU A 180 -3.46 -0.43 26.56
CA LEU A 180 -3.03 0.61 27.50
C LEU A 180 -3.41 0.32 28.95
N VAL A 181 -4.49 -0.44 29.20
CA VAL A 181 -4.96 -0.76 30.55
C VAL A 181 -4.42 -2.08 31.11
N ASP A 182 -3.87 -2.95 30.27
CA ASP A 182 -3.32 -4.27 30.66
C ASP A 182 -1.80 -4.27 30.42
N GLU A 183 -1.03 -4.06 31.48
CA GLU A 183 0.44 -4.03 31.41
C GLU A 183 1.04 -5.38 30.97
N SER A 184 0.28 -6.48 31.02
CA SER A 184 0.71 -7.79 30.53
C SER A 184 0.42 -8.01 29.04
N ALA A 185 -0.34 -7.11 28.42
CA ALA A 185 -0.80 -7.25 27.05
C ALA A 185 0.35 -7.25 26.04
N ILE A 186 0.20 -8.09 25.01
CA ILE A 186 1.00 -8.06 23.78
C ILE A 186 0.02 -7.83 22.64
N GLN A 187 0.38 -6.94 21.69
CA GLN A 187 -0.45 -6.72 20.52
C GLN A 187 0.37 -6.62 19.24
N GLN A 188 -0.30 -6.90 18.12
CA GLN A 188 0.24 -6.51 16.82
C GLN A 188 0.24 -4.99 16.66
N GLY A 189 1.09 -4.51 15.78
CA GLY A 189 1.10 -3.12 15.34
C GLY A 189 1.88 -2.96 14.04
N TYR A 190 1.90 -1.73 13.58
CA TYR A 190 2.70 -1.30 12.45
C TYR A 190 3.76 -0.33 12.97
N LEU A 191 5.02 -0.55 12.64
CA LEU A 191 6.20 0.13 13.25
C LEU A 191 6.06 1.65 13.31
N SER A 192 5.49 2.25 12.28
CA SER A 192 5.32 3.68 12.10
C SER A 192 4.03 4.25 12.69
N SER A 193 3.19 3.44 13.32
CA SER A 193 1.85 3.82 13.81
C SER A 193 1.68 3.58 15.30
N GLU A 194 1.34 2.36 15.72
CA GLU A 194 0.96 2.03 17.10
C GLU A 194 2.03 2.38 18.14
N PRO A 195 3.35 2.13 17.94
CA PRO A 195 4.34 2.48 18.96
C PRO A 195 4.34 3.96 19.34
N TYR A 196 4.21 4.83 18.33
CA TYR A 196 4.15 6.27 18.57
C TYR A 196 2.85 6.70 19.25
N SER A 197 1.73 6.12 18.84
CA SER A 197 0.44 6.40 19.47
C SER A 197 0.43 5.99 20.95
N ILE A 198 1.01 4.83 21.28
CA ILE A 198 1.17 4.37 22.68
C ILE A 198 2.04 5.35 23.47
N GLU A 199 3.20 5.76 22.94
CA GLU A 199 4.08 6.71 23.60
C GLU A 199 3.36 8.04 23.87
N LYS A 200 2.61 8.54 22.89
CA LYS A 200 1.88 9.80 22.98
C LYS A 200 0.70 9.74 23.96
N GLU A 201 -0.05 8.64 23.99
CA GLU A 201 -1.26 8.48 24.81
C GLU A 201 -0.95 8.06 26.25
N ALA A 202 0.04 7.18 26.43
CA ALA A 202 0.34 6.55 27.72
C ALA A 202 1.62 7.09 28.38
N GLY A 203 2.48 7.81 27.65
CA GLY A 203 3.68 8.44 28.19
C GLY A 203 4.82 7.47 28.51
N PHE A 204 4.81 6.25 27.93
CA PHE A 204 5.91 5.30 28.02
C PHE A 204 6.31 4.81 26.61
N THR A 205 7.58 4.49 26.43
CA THR A 205 8.09 3.90 25.19
C THR A 205 7.87 2.39 25.23
N PRO A 206 7.02 1.79 24.35
CA PRO A 206 6.81 0.37 24.34
C PRO A 206 8.03 -0.40 23.81
N GLN A 207 8.15 -1.68 24.18
CA GLN A 207 9.08 -2.59 23.49
C GLN A 207 8.48 -3.01 22.16
N VAL A 208 9.28 -2.99 21.11
CA VAL A 208 8.85 -3.26 19.72
C VAL A 208 9.71 -4.37 19.13
N PHE A 209 9.06 -5.40 18.61
CA PHE A 209 9.70 -6.52 17.94
C PHE A 209 9.30 -6.51 16.46
N LEU A 210 10.18 -5.95 15.61
CA LEU A 210 9.95 -5.94 14.15
C LEU A 210 10.13 -7.35 13.60
N LEU A 211 9.07 -7.95 13.06
CA LEU A 211 9.08 -9.34 12.60
C LEU A 211 10.14 -9.59 11.53
N ALA A 212 10.39 -8.62 10.66
CA ALA A 212 11.43 -8.70 9.63
C ALA A 212 12.84 -8.90 10.23
N ASP A 213 13.15 -8.25 11.36
CA ASP A 213 14.45 -8.39 12.03
C ASP A 213 14.60 -9.76 12.73
N HIS A 214 13.50 -10.48 12.91
CA HIS A 214 13.46 -11.86 13.43
C HIS A 214 13.34 -12.91 12.31
N GLY A 215 13.53 -12.50 11.03
CA GLY A 215 13.56 -13.39 9.88
C GLY A 215 12.22 -13.61 9.18
N TYR A 216 11.21 -12.73 9.39
CA TYR A 216 10.02 -12.72 8.56
C TYR A 216 10.37 -12.25 7.14
N PRO A 217 10.22 -13.11 6.11
CA PRO A 217 10.85 -12.87 4.81
C PRO A 217 10.02 -11.98 3.86
N GLY A 218 8.86 -11.48 4.30
CA GLY A 218 7.92 -10.75 3.44
C GLY A 218 8.45 -9.39 2.98
N TYR A 219 8.11 -9.03 1.73
CA TYR A 219 8.05 -7.65 1.27
C TYR A 219 6.72 -7.02 1.67
N ALA A 220 6.61 -5.69 1.57
CA ALA A 220 5.35 -4.98 1.75
C ALA A 220 5.20 -3.80 0.77
N THR A 221 4.01 -3.19 0.76
CA THR A 221 3.68 -2.01 -0.06
C THR A 221 4.03 -2.22 -1.53
N PHE A 222 3.41 -3.27 -2.11
CA PHE A 222 3.58 -3.59 -3.53
C PHE A 222 2.80 -2.62 -4.44
N ILE A 223 3.31 -2.44 -5.65
CA ILE A 223 2.50 -2.03 -6.80
C ILE A 223 2.04 -3.30 -7.50
N LEU A 224 0.73 -3.45 -7.66
CA LEU A 224 0.06 -4.51 -8.41
C LEU A 224 -0.46 -3.96 -9.73
N ALA A 225 -0.29 -4.73 -10.81
CA ALA A 225 -0.84 -4.42 -12.12
C ALA A 225 -1.47 -5.68 -12.74
N ASN A 226 -2.52 -5.49 -13.56
CA ASN A 226 -3.10 -6.58 -14.33
C ASN A 226 -2.12 -7.11 -15.39
N ASN A 227 -2.15 -8.42 -15.64
CA ASN A 227 -1.35 -9.04 -16.69
C ASN A 227 -1.62 -8.40 -18.06
N SER A 228 -2.89 -8.09 -18.37
CA SER A 228 -3.25 -7.42 -19.63
C SER A 228 -2.60 -6.05 -19.81
N MET A 229 -2.45 -5.26 -18.74
CA MET A 229 -1.76 -3.97 -18.79
C MET A 229 -0.25 -4.16 -18.94
N ILE A 230 0.34 -5.13 -18.25
CA ILE A 230 1.76 -5.47 -18.35
C ILE A 230 2.11 -5.88 -19.78
N ASP A 231 1.24 -6.67 -20.42
CA ASP A 231 1.46 -7.19 -21.77
C ASP A 231 1.21 -6.13 -22.86
N ALA A 232 0.18 -5.28 -22.67
CA ALA A 232 -0.25 -4.33 -23.70
C ALA A 232 0.43 -2.96 -23.60
N GLU A 233 0.73 -2.48 -22.39
CA GLU A 233 1.27 -1.13 -22.13
C GLU A 233 2.49 -1.18 -21.16
N PRO A 234 3.52 -2.00 -21.41
CA PRO A 234 4.65 -2.17 -20.47
C PRO A 234 5.42 -0.85 -20.23
N GLU A 235 5.44 0.07 -21.20
CA GLU A 235 6.05 1.39 -21.06
C GLU A 235 5.30 2.26 -20.04
N ILE A 236 3.97 2.15 -19.93
CA ILE A 236 3.17 2.84 -18.93
C ILE A 236 3.46 2.27 -17.53
N VAL A 237 3.56 0.95 -17.41
CA VAL A 237 3.94 0.30 -16.16
C VAL A 237 5.34 0.75 -15.72
N GLN A 238 6.32 0.78 -16.63
CA GLN A 238 7.67 1.24 -16.33
C GLN A 238 7.70 2.72 -15.92
N ALA A 239 6.96 3.58 -16.63
CA ALA A 239 6.86 5.01 -16.31
C ALA A 239 6.27 5.22 -14.91
N PHE A 240 5.20 4.49 -14.57
CA PHE A 240 4.57 4.55 -13.25
C PHE A 240 5.55 4.09 -12.15
N VAL A 241 6.22 2.95 -12.33
CA VAL A 241 7.21 2.42 -11.38
C VAL A 241 8.36 3.42 -11.18
N ASN A 242 8.93 3.96 -12.27
CA ASN A 242 10.04 4.91 -12.17
C ASN A 242 9.66 6.20 -11.44
N ALA A 243 8.48 6.76 -11.75
CA ALA A 243 7.98 7.96 -11.08
C ALA A 243 7.69 7.69 -9.58
N THR A 244 7.16 6.50 -9.26
CA THR A 244 6.95 6.07 -7.87
C THR A 244 8.27 5.94 -7.11
N ILE A 245 9.30 5.33 -7.70
CA ILE A 245 10.64 5.23 -7.09
C ILE A 245 11.18 6.62 -6.78
N LYS A 246 11.08 7.55 -7.74
CA LYS A 246 11.48 8.95 -7.55
C LYS A 246 10.72 9.61 -6.40
N GLY A 247 9.41 9.37 -6.35
CA GLY A 247 8.55 9.83 -5.25
C GLY A 247 9.01 9.31 -3.89
N TRP A 248 9.26 8.02 -3.77
CA TRP A 248 9.74 7.43 -2.52
C TRP A 248 11.10 7.96 -2.09
N VAL A 249 12.07 8.02 -3.00
CA VAL A 249 13.41 8.56 -2.68
C VAL A 249 13.33 10.02 -2.24
N SER A 250 12.57 10.84 -2.97
CA SER A 250 12.35 12.25 -2.63
C SER A 250 11.58 12.42 -1.30
N TYR A 251 10.64 11.52 -0.99
CA TYR A 251 9.87 11.55 0.26
C TYR A 251 10.74 11.22 1.47
N LEU A 252 11.61 10.20 1.35
CA LEU A 252 12.40 9.69 2.47
C LEU A 252 13.67 10.52 2.72
N TYR A 253 14.24 11.13 1.67
CA TYR A 253 15.56 11.79 1.77
C TYR A 253 15.56 13.28 1.39
N GLY A 254 14.45 13.78 0.82
CA GLY A 254 14.27 15.19 0.46
C GLY A 254 13.24 15.90 1.35
N ASP A 255 12.52 16.88 0.78
CA ASP A 255 11.41 17.56 1.46
C ASP A 255 10.09 16.80 1.30
N PRO A 256 9.53 16.17 2.34
CA PRO A 256 8.28 15.45 2.28
C PRO A 256 7.04 16.36 2.38
N SER A 257 7.21 17.65 2.62
CA SER A 257 6.10 18.58 2.91
C SER A 257 5.00 18.59 1.83
N PRO A 258 5.31 18.52 0.52
CA PRO A 258 4.28 18.49 -0.51
C PRO A 258 3.35 17.26 -0.41
N ALA A 259 3.94 16.07 -0.19
CA ALA A 259 3.16 14.84 0.02
C ALA A 259 2.35 14.88 1.32
N ASN A 260 2.97 15.35 2.40
CA ASN A 260 2.34 15.43 3.72
C ASN A 260 1.09 16.30 3.70
N ALA A 261 1.10 17.41 2.93
CA ALA A 261 -0.06 18.27 2.75
C ALA A 261 -1.23 17.51 2.08
N LEU A 262 -0.96 16.71 1.07
CA LEU A 262 -1.97 15.88 0.40
C LEU A 262 -2.48 14.76 1.30
N ILE A 263 -1.58 14.08 2.03
CA ILE A 263 -1.95 13.03 2.98
C ILE A 263 -2.89 13.57 4.06
N MET A 264 -2.56 14.71 4.66
CA MET A 264 -3.41 15.35 5.68
C MET A 264 -4.75 15.86 5.12
N ALA A 265 -4.79 16.25 3.84
CA ALA A 265 -6.04 16.63 3.18
C ALA A 265 -6.96 15.44 2.96
N ASP A 266 -6.40 14.29 2.56
CA ASP A 266 -7.16 13.06 2.32
C ASP A 266 -7.53 12.33 3.62
N ASN A 267 -6.69 12.41 4.65
CA ASN A 267 -6.92 11.77 5.94
C ASN A 267 -6.63 12.75 7.09
N PRO A 268 -7.66 13.44 7.61
CA PRO A 268 -7.50 14.39 8.72
C PRO A 268 -7.03 13.77 10.06
N ASP A 269 -7.07 12.43 10.17
CA ASP A 269 -6.53 11.74 11.36
C ASP A 269 -4.99 11.76 11.39
N MET A 270 -4.34 12.03 10.22
CA MET A 270 -2.89 12.18 10.11
C MET A 270 -2.46 13.59 10.50
N THR A 271 -1.68 13.71 11.57
CA THR A 271 -1.09 14.98 12.01
C THR A 271 0.38 15.06 11.58
N ALA A 272 0.93 16.27 11.51
CA ALA A 272 2.29 16.48 11.04
C ALA A 272 3.35 15.73 11.89
N ASP A 273 3.13 15.60 13.20
CA ASP A 273 4.00 14.86 14.10
C ASP A 273 3.92 13.34 13.88
N VAL A 274 2.71 12.79 13.62
CA VAL A 274 2.53 11.38 13.27
C VAL A 274 3.25 11.04 11.98
N ILE A 275 3.14 11.89 10.96
CA ILE A 275 3.82 11.68 9.68
C ILE A 275 5.35 11.80 9.84
N ALA A 276 5.82 12.83 10.55
CA ALA A 276 7.25 13.07 10.74
C ALA A 276 7.94 11.89 11.44
N GLN A 277 7.36 11.38 12.54
CA GLN A 277 7.92 10.23 13.23
C GLN A 277 7.88 8.95 12.37
N ALA A 278 6.84 8.78 11.54
CA ALA A 278 6.74 7.63 10.65
C ALA A 278 7.88 7.63 9.62
N ILE A 279 8.19 8.79 9.00
CA ILE A 279 9.32 8.93 8.07
C ILE A 279 10.64 8.56 8.76
N VAL A 280 10.86 9.03 9.99
CA VAL A 280 12.05 8.67 10.78
C VAL A 280 12.12 7.15 10.97
N LYS A 281 11.01 6.49 11.36
CA LYS A 281 10.97 5.04 11.53
C LYS A 281 11.23 4.27 10.23
N LEU A 282 10.65 4.73 9.10
CA LEU A 282 10.90 4.11 7.80
C LEU A 282 12.38 4.14 7.41
N ASN A 283 13.09 5.22 7.73
CA ASN A 283 14.52 5.37 7.47
C ASN A 283 15.38 4.60 8.47
N ASP A 284 15.17 4.77 9.79
CA ASP A 284 16.00 4.19 10.84
C ASP A 284 16.01 2.65 10.81
N TYR A 285 14.87 2.06 10.46
CA TYR A 285 14.73 0.59 10.36
C TYR A 285 15.00 0.05 8.95
N GLY A 286 15.32 0.92 7.99
CA GLY A 286 15.59 0.53 6.61
C GLY A 286 14.38 -0.13 5.93
N ILE A 287 13.18 0.34 6.23
CA ILE A 287 11.95 -0.31 5.73
C ILE A 287 11.92 -0.34 4.20
N ALA A 288 12.22 0.78 3.54
CA ALA A 288 12.20 0.89 2.07
C ALA A 288 13.58 0.65 1.43
N MET A 289 14.65 1.06 2.11
CA MET A 289 16.01 1.04 1.57
C MET A 289 16.94 0.22 2.49
N SER A 290 16.90 -1.08 2.33
CA SER A 290 17.82 -2.04 2.97
C SER A 290 18.00 -3.26 2.07
N GLY A 291 18.98 -4.11 2.37
CA GLY A 291 19.22 -5.35 1.64
C GLY A 291 19.37 -5.14 0.13
N ASP A 292 18.56 -5.85 -0.66
CA ASP A 292 18.65 -5.81 -2.13
C ASP A 292 18.45 -4.40 -2.71
N ALA A 293 17.64 -3.55 -2.08
CA ALA A 293 17.38 -2.19 -2.57
C ALA A 293 18.61 -1.28 -2.48
N GLU A 294 19.60 -1.55 -1.65
CA GLU A 294 20.83 -0.76 -1.54
C GLU A 294 21.69 -0.84 -2.81
N THR A 295 21.56 -1.91 -3.56
CA THR A 295 22.34 -2.15 -4.79
C THR A 295 21.48 -2.18 -6.05
N LEU A 296 20.26 -2.70 -5.96
CA LEU A 296 19.35 -2.86 -7.09
C LEU A 296 18.40 -1.67 -7.29
N GLY A 297 18.35 -0.76 -6.31
CA GLY A 297 17.45 0.40 -6.31
C GLY A 297 16.17 0.15 -5.52
N LEU A 298 15.52 1.22 -5.12
CA LEU A 298 14.24 1.17 -4.40
C LEU A 298 13.21 0.40 -5.23
N GLY A 299 12.42 -0.42 -4.56
CA GLY A 299 11.42 -1.26 -5.23
C GLY A 299 11.91 -2.64 -5.62
N ALA A 300 13.17 -2.97 -5.33
CA ALA A 300 13.80 -4.23 -5.69
C ALA A 300 13.02 -5.45 -5.18
N MET A 301 13.01 -6.49 -6.00
CA MET A 301 12.52 -7.82 -5.66
C MET A 301 13.50 -8.86 -6.20
N THR A 302 13.66 -9.99 -5.50
CA THR A 302 14.50 -11.10 -5.95
C THR A 302 13.74 -12.43 -5.94
N GLU A 303 14.06 -13.30 -6.88
CA GLU A 303 13.50 -14.66 -6.96
C GLU A 303 13.78 -15.44 -5.66
N GLU A 304 15.01 -15.33 -5.12
CA GLU A 304 15.41 -16.00 -3.90
C GLU A 304 14.51 -15.66 -2.72
N ARG A 305 14.16 -14.36 -2.58
CA ARG A 305 13.33 -13.92 -1.47
C ARG A 305 11.87 -14.30 -1.65
N TRP A 306 11.34 -14.25 -2.89
CA TRP A 306 10.01 -14.75 -3.20
C TRP A 306 9.91 -16.26 -2.93
N LYS A 307 10.94 -17.02 -3.33
CA LYS A 307 11.02 -18.45 -3.05
C LYS A 307 11.04 -18.73 -1.56
N THR A 308 11.88 -18.01 -0.80
CA THR A 308 11.97 -18.15 0.66
C THR A 308 10.62 -17.90 1.32
N PHE A 309 9.90 -16.84 0.93
CA PHE A 309 8.58 -16.57 1.46
C PHE A 309 7.58 -17.68 1.11
N PHE A 310 7.54 -18.11 -0.16
CA PHE A 310 6.66 -19.17 -0.61
C PHE A 310 6.96 -20.50 0.11
N ASP A 311 8.22 -20.91 0.19
CA ASP A 311 8.62 -22.17 0.85
C ASP A 311 8.17 -22.20 2.31
N VAL A 312 8.38 -21.12 3.06
CA VAL A 312 7.96 -21.02 4.46
C VAL A 312 6.43 -21.11 4.59
N MET A 313 5.69 -20.42 3.74
CA MET A 313 4.23 -20.40 3.81
C MET A 313 3.62 -21.71 3.31
N SER A 314 4.19 -22.33 2.28
CA SER A 314 3.74 -23.64 1.77
C SER A 314 4.03 -24.74 2.78
N ALA A 315 5.21 -24.76 3.39
CA ALA A 315 5.54 -25.70 4.47
C ALA A 315 4.63 -25.55 5.70
N SER A 316 4.05 -24.37 5.88
CA SER A 316 3.06 -24.08 6.93
C SER A 316 1.62 -24.39 6.53
N GLY A 317 1.40 -24.92 5.31
CA GLY A 317 0.08 -25.30 4.80
C GLY A 317 -0.79 -24.14 4.33
N VAL A 318 -0.21 -22.96 4.05
CA VAL A 318 -0.96 -21.81 3.52
C VAL A 318 -1.21 -21.96 2.04
N TYR A 319 -0.22 -22.45 1.31
CA TYR A 319 -0.28 -22.66 -0.14
C TYR A 319 0.00 -24.12 -0.50
N GLU A 320 -0.64 -24.60 -1.54
CA GLU A 320 -0.31 -25.88 -2.16
C GLU A 320 1.14 -25.82 -2.70
N THR A 321 1.85 -26.94 -2.60
CA THR A 321 3.28 -27.01 -2.97
C THR A 321 3.54 -26.85 -4.46
N ASP A 322 2.52 -27.05 -5.30
CA ASP A 322 2.54 -26.90 -6.75
C ASP A 322 1.99 -25.57 -7.27
N LEU A 323 1.66 -24.61 -6.36
CA LEU A 323 1.26 -23.27 -6.77
C LEU A 323 2.39 -22.61 -7.57
N ASP A 324 2.08 -22.08 -8.74
CA ASP A 324 3.03 -21.30 -9.56
C ASP A 324 3.31 -19.92 -8.94
N TRP A 325 4.12 -19.89 -7.90
CA TRP A 325 4.47 -18.66 -7.19
C TRP A 325 5.25 -17.66 -8.06
N HIS A 326 5.86 -18.10 -9.18
CA HIS A 326 6.52 -17.19 -10.12
C HIS A 326 5.53 -16.27 -10.83
N ALA A 327 4.27 -16.69 -10.95
CA ALA A 327 3.22 -15.85 -11.51
C ALA A 327 2.82 -14.67 -10.60
N ALA A 328 3.27 -14.65 -9.32
CA ALA A 328 2.92 -13.62 -8.36
C ALA A 328 3.64 -12.27 -8.61
N TYR A 329 4.73 -12.26 -9.37
CA TYR A 329 5.54 -11.07 -9.59
C TYR A 329 6.20 -11.06 -10.98
N THR A 330 6.77 -9.91 -11.35
CA THR A 330 7.76 -9.78 -12.44
C THR A 330 8.88 -8.84 -12.03
N LEU A 331 10.09 -9.10 -12.53
CA LEU A 331 11.28 -8.27 -12.31
C LEU A 331 11.55 -7.30 -13.48
N ASP A 332 10.69 -7.28 -14.50
CA ASP A 332 10.93 -6.51 -15.74
C ASP A 332 11.02 -5.00 -15.50
N PHE A 333 10.39 -4.50 -14.44
CA PHE A 333 10.26 -3.06 -14.18
C PHE A 333 11.16 -2.55 -13.05
N VAL A 334 11.84 -3.41 -12.30
CA VAL A 334 12.68 -3.10 -11.14
C VAL A 334 14.12 -3.59 -11.29
N ASN A 335 14.94 -3.49 -10.26
CA ASN A 335 16.32 -3.99 -10.22
C ASN A 335 17.27 -3.32 -11.23
N LYS A 336 17.00 -2.05 -11.58
CA LYS A 336 17.76 -1.28 -12.58
C LYS A 336 18.63 -0.19 -11.94
N GLY A 337 18.77 -0.19 -10.61
CA GLY A 337 19.49 0.86 -9.87
C GLY A 337 18.77 2.22 -9.85
N TYR A 338 17.53 2.27 -10.34
CA TYR A 338 16.81 3.53 -10.44
C TYR A 338 16.58 4.14 -9.04
N GLY A 339 16.82 5.45 -8.91
CA GLY A 339 16.69 6.18 -7.64
C GLY A 339 17.96 6.21 -6.78
N LEU A 340 18.99 5.39 -7.04
CA LEU A 340 20.23 5.40 -6.25
C LEU A 340 20.99 6.71 -6.41
N ASP A 341 21.10 7.24 -7.63
CA ASP A 341 21.76 8.52 -7.90
C ASP A 341 21.02 9.67 -7.19
N LEU A 342 19.69 9.72 -7.29
CA LEU A 342 18.88 10.72 -6.61
C LEU A 342 19.06 10.65 -5.08
N LYS A 343 19.09 9.42 -4.51
CA LYS A 343 19.36 9.25 -3.08
C LYS A 343 20.74 9.82 -2.72
N ALA A 344 21.78 9.50 -3.52
CA ALA A 344 23.12 10.01 -3.29
C ALA A 344 23.17 11.53 -3.34
N GLU A 345 22.48 12.16 -4.29
CA GLU A 345 22.37 13.62 -4.39
C GLU A 345 21.72 14.22 -3.14
N LEU A 346 20.57 13.67 -2.68
CA LEU A 346 19.80 14.18 -1.55
C LEU A 346 20.48 13.95 -0.19
N THR A 347 21.42 12.99 -0.12
CA THR A 347 22.13 12.65 1.13
C THR A 347 23.59 13.14 1.15
N SER A 348 24.03 13.87 0.11
CA SER A 348 25.40 14.39 -0.01
C SER A 348 25.61 15.76 0.65
N GLU A 349 24.59 16.34 1.28
CA GLU A 349 24.67 17.54 2.10
C GLU A 349 24.89 17.13 3.57
#